data_dc75df0ddd9532c7dde45b9f3a3544ea
#
_entry.id   dc75df0ddd9532c7dde45b9f3a3544ea
#
_cell.length_a   1.000
_cell.length_b   1.000
_cell.length_c   1.000
_cell.angle_alpha   90.00
_cell.angle_beta   90.00
_cell.angle_gamma   90.00
#
_symmetry.space_group_name_H-M   'P 1'
#
loop_
_entity.id
_entity.type
_entity.pdbx_description
1 polymer ?
#
loop_
_entity_poly.entity_id
_entity_poly.type
_entity_poly.pdbx_seq_one_letter_code
_entity_poly.pdbx_strand_id
1 'polypeptide(L)'
;FSMLDAEFACILYDAKEDTFIAARDPIGIRPLYYGYDPNGTILFASEPKNLIGLVAQILPFPPGHYYKDEVFYCYCDIAAVKSYHKQDMETVCCNIREKLIAGVQKRLVADAKVGFLLSGGLDSSLVCAIAARESSKPIQTFAIGMSEDAIDLKYARQVADFIGSDHTEVIISREMVLDALETVVELLGTFDITTIRASIGMYLVCKYIHENTDIRVLLTGEISDELFGYKYTDFAPSADAFQKEAQKRIQELHMYDVLRADRCISVNSLEARVPFGDLDFVKYVMAIDPEMKLNKYGKGKYLLRHAFEGLGYLPDDILWREKAAFSDAVGHSMVDYLKAFAEKYFTDAEFEAENLEYDHARPFTKESLLYRELFEKYYPNQSQMIIDFWMPNKDWEGCNVNDPSARVLSNYGASGK
;
A
#
# COMPACT_ATOMS: atom_id res chain seq x y z
N PHE A 1 -7.26 19.54 -13.68
CA PHE A 1 -6.63 18.38 -13.01
C PHE A 1 -6.84 17.09 -13.79
N SER A 2 -8.00 16.84 -14.42
CA SER A 2 -8.28 15.62 -15.20
C SER A 2 -7.31 15.33 -16.36
N MET A 3 -6.50 16.30 -16.77
CA MET A 3 -5.45 16.16 -17.80
C MET A 3 -4.06 15.83 -17.23
N LEU A 4 -3.91 15.82 -15.91
CA LEU A 4 -2.63 15.50 -15.26
C LEU A 4 -2.50 13.98 -15.13
N ASP A 5 -1.42 13.43 -15.70
CA ASP A 5 -0.96 12.07 -15.46
C ASP A 5 0.21 12.14 -14.46
N ALA A 6 -0.12 12.31 -13.18
CA ALA A 6 0.85 12.57 -12.12
C ALA A 6 0.36 12.08 -10.75
N GLU A 7 1.31 11.79 -9.88
CA GLU A 7 1.13 11.57 -8.45
C GLU A 7 1.36 12.90 -7.74
N PHE A 8 0.31 13.54 -7.23
CA PHE A 8 0.43 14.91 -6.72
C PHE A 8 -0.50 15.25 -5.56
N ALA A 9 -0.03 16.18 -4.73
CA ALA A 9 -0.83 17.01 -3.84
C ALA A 9 -0.32 18.44 -4.00
N CYS A 10 -1.18 19.38 -4.29
CA CYS A 10 -0.75 20.76 -4.57
C CYS A 10 -1.74 21.80 -4.07
N ILE A 11 -1.21 22.99 -3.81
CA ILE A 11 -1.97 24.20 -3.56
C ILE A 11 -1.47 25.25 -4.55
N LEU A 12 -2.39 25.73 -5.37
CA LEU A 12 -2.14 26.75 -6.38
C LEU A 12 -2.78 28.06 -5.94
N TYR A 13 -2.00 29.11 -5.83
CA TYR A 13 -2.49 30.46 -5.53
C TYR A 13 -2.49 31.33 -6.79
N ASP A 14 -3.65 31.89 -7.11
CA ASP A 14 -3.81 32.89 -8.17
C ASP A 14 -3.74 34.31 -7.58
N ALA A 15 -2.61 34.95 -7.74
CA ALA A 15 -2.38 36.29 -7.20
C ALA A 15 -3.20 37.41 -7.88
N LYS A 16 -3.82 37.15 -9.05
CA LYS A 16 -4.65 38.14 -9.73
C LYS A 16 -6.07 38.14 -9.19
N GLU A 17 -6.59 36.96 -8.95
CA GLU A 17 -7.95 36.76 -8.44
C GLU A 17 -7.97 36.67 -6.89
N ASP A 18 -6.81 36.71 -6.24
CA ASP A 18 -6.63 36.49 -4.80
C ASP A 18 -7.37 35.24 -4.29
N THR A 19 -7.21 34.13 -5.02
CA THR A 19 -7.86 32.85 -4.72
C THR A 19 -6.84 31.72 -4.73
N PHE A 20 -7.19 30.60 -4.11
CA PHE A 20 -6.37 29.38 -4.19
C PHE A 20 -7.22 28.17 -4.54
N ILE A 21 -6.53 27.15 -5.06
CA ILE A 21 -7.09 25.82 -5.32
C ILE A 21 -6.15 24.80 -4.68
N ALA A 22 -6.68 23.92 -3.84
CA ALA A 22 -5.97 22.73 -3.36
C ALA A 22 -6.45 21.51 -4.14
N ALA A 23 -5.56 20.59 -4.50
CA ALA A 23 -5.95 19.38 -5.24
C ALA A 23 -5.05 18.19 -4.91
N ARG A 24 -5.61 17.00 -5.02
CA ARG A 24 -4.93 15.73 -4.76
C ARG A 24 -5.17 14.75 -5.91
N ASP A 25 -4.17 13.93 -6.23
CA ASP A 25 -4.23 12.92 -7.29
C ASP A 25 -5.39 11.93 -7.10
N PRO A 26 -5.84 11.23 -8.18
CA PRO A 26 -7.04 10.39 -8.14
C PRO A 26 -6.99 9.17 -7.22
N ILE A 27 -5.79 8.71 -6.85
CA ILE A 27 -5.59 7.57 -5.93
C ILE A 27 -5.26 8.07 -4.52
N GLY A 28 -4.73 9.29 -4.41
CA GLY A 28 -4.22 9.85 -3.17
C GLY A 28 -2.84 9.31 -2.81
N ILE A 29 -2.01 9.04 -3.82
CA ILE A 29 -0.64 8.55 -3.63
C ILE A 29 0.16 9.58 -2.82
N ARG A 30 0.05 10.87 -3.19
CA ARG A 30 0.65 11.92 -2.37
C ARG A 30 -0.28 12.33 -1.24
N PRO A 31 0.21 12.38 0.01
CA PRO A 31 -0.63 12.73 1.15
C PRO A 31 -0.99 14.20 1.15
N LEU A 32 -2.23 14.48 1.53
CA LEU A 32 -2.73 15.81 1.84
C LEU A 32 -3.79 15.70 2.92
N TYR A 33 -3.66 16.52 3.95
CA TYR A 33 -4.61 16.64 5.05
C TYR A 33 -5.11 18.07 5.15
N TYR A 34 -6.27 18.24 5.75
CA TYR A 34 -6.85 19.55 6.01
C TYR A 34 -7.61 19.58 7.34
N GLY A 35 -7.89 20.76 7.80
CA GLY A 35 -8.78 21.04 8.92
C GLY A 35 -9.10 22.53 8.98
N TYR A 36 -9.97 22.90 9.89
CA TYR A 36 -10.39 24.29 10.07
C TYR A 36 -9.89 24.82 11.41
N ASP A 37 -9.28 26.00 11.42
CA ASP A 37 -8.90 26.68 12.62
C ASP A 37 -10.13 27.20 13.40
N PRO A 38 -9.99 27.74 14.63
CA PRO A 38 -11.11 28.31 15.39
C PRO A 38 -11.86 29.46 14.71
N ASN A 39 -11.25 30.09 13.71
CA ASN A 39 -11.86 31.18 12.93
C ASN A 39 -12.56 30.69 11.66
N GLY A 40 -12.54 29.38 11.38
CA GLY A 40 -13.09 28.79 10.17
C GLY A 40 -12.17 28.82 8.97
N THR A 41 -10.90 29.22 9.14
CA THR A 41 -9.90 29.20 8.05
C THR A 41 -9.44 27.78 7.79
N ILE A 42 -9.47 27.34 6.53
CA ILE A 42 -8.96 26.02 6.15
C ILE A 42 -7.43 26.02 6.14
N LEU A 43 -6.82 24.99 6.74
CA LEU A 43 -5.38 24.74 6.75
C LEU A 43 -5.10 23.43 6.03
N PHE A 44 -3.95 23.35 5.35
CA PHE A 44 -3.51 22.16 4.64
C PHE A 44 -2.11 21.74 5.08
N ALA A 45 -1.85 20.44 5.10
CA ALA A 45 -0.52 19.87 5.34
C ALA A 45 -0.34 18.54 4.62
N SER A 46 0.88 18.22 4.22
CA SER A 46 1.23 16.89 3.72
C SER A 46 1.29 15.84 4.83
N GLU A 47 1.50 16.28 6.09
CA GLU A 47 1.58 15.41 7.26
C GLU A 47 0.60 15.88 8.33
N PRO A 48 -0.21 14.99 8.91
CA PRO A 48 -1.24 15.38 9.89
C PRO A 48 -0.62 15.99 11.15
N LYS A 49 0.59 15.61 11.56
CA LYS A 49 1.29 16.18 12.73
C LYS A 49 1.44 17.69 12.66
N ASN A 50 1.52 18.26 11.44
CA ASN A 50 1.67 19.70 11.25
C ASN A 50 0.36 20.48 11.50
N LEU A 51 -0.75 19.80 11.64
CA LEU A 51 -2.06 20.40 11.95
C LEU A 51 -2.45 20.22 13.43
N ILE A 52 -1.71 19.43 14.20
CA ILE A 52 -1.97 19.22 15.63
C ILE A 52 -1.93 20.56 16.38
N GLY A 53 -2.98 20.82 17.16
CA GLY A 53 -3.12 22.06 17.93
C GLY A 53 -3.51 23.29 17.13
N LEU A 54 -3.56 23.21 15.81
CA LEU A 54 -3.99 24.29 14.92
C LEU A 54 -5.46 24.16 14.51
N VAL A 55 -5.96 22.94 14.40
CA VAL A 55 -7.33 22.62 13.99
C VAL A 55 -7.99 21.69 15.01
N ALA A 56 -9.32 21.74 15.12
CA ALA A 56 -10.05 20.85 16.02
C ALA A 56 -10.07 19.42 15.51
N GLN A 57 -10.21 19.22 14.21
CA GLN A 57 -10.25 17.93 13.54
C GLN A 57 -9.39 17.94 12.29
N ILE A 58 -8.53 16.93 12.16
CA ILE A 58 -7.72 16.68 10.97
C ILE A 58 -8.43 15.65 10.11
N LEU A 59 -8.54 15.92 8.82
CA LEU A 59 -9.15 15.02 7.85
C LEU A 59 -8.23 14.77 6.67
N PRO A 60 -8.18 13.56 6.11
CA PRO A 60 -7.50 13.32 4.84
C PRO A 60 -8.24 14.05 3.70
N PHE A 61 -7.50 14.75 2.86
CA PHE A 61 -8.07 15.38 1.67
C PHE A 61 -8.52 14.28 0.69
N PRO A 62 -9.76 14.30 0.20
CA PRO A 62 -10.30 13.21 -0.62
C PRO A 62 -9.53 13.07 -1.95
N PRO A 63 -9.10 11.84 -2.33
CA PRO A 63 -8.47 11.59 -3.61
C PRO A 63 -9.35 12.00 -4.79
N GLY A 64 -8.74 12.45 -5.88
CA GLY A 64 -9.47 12.84 -7.09
C GLY A 64 -10.36 14.08 -6.93
N HIS A 65 -10.10 14.88 -5.90
CA HIS A 65 -10.84 16.12 -5.66
C HIS A 65 -9.94 17.35 -5.74
N TYR A 66 -10.57 18.48 -5.97
CA TYR A 66 -9.99 19.79 -5.70
C TYR A 66 -10.93 20.60 -4.81
N TYR A 67 -10.35 21.47 -4.02
CA TYR A 67 -11.05 22.44 -3.17
C TYR A 67 -10.89 23.84 -3.77
N LYS A 68 -12.00 24.52 -3.95
CA LYS A 68 -12.06 25.92 -4.39
C LYS A 68 -13.31 26.58 -3.86
N ASP A 69 -13.24 27.84 -3.46
CA ASP A 69 -14.38 28.64 -3.00
C ASP A 69 -15.20 27.90 -1.92
N GLU A 70 -14.50 27.34 -0.91
CA GLU A 70 -15.08 26.60 0.23
C GLU A 70 -15.78 25.27 -0.14
N VAL A 71 -15.64 24.77 -1.38
CA VAL A 71 -16.30 23.56 -1.87
C VAL A 71 -15.29 22.55 -2.40
N PHE A 72 -15.54 21.28 -2.07
CA PHE A 72 -14.83 20.14 -2.66
C PHE A 72 -15.55 19.68 -3.93
N TYR A 73 -14.78 19.57 -5.01
CA TYR A 73 -15.26 19.09 -6.31
C TYR A 73 -14.52 17.81 -6.70
N CYS A 74 -15.26 16.72 -6.99
CA CYS A 74 -14.69 15.52 -7.57
C CYS A 74 -14.40 15.75 -9.05
N TYR A 75 -13.13 15.66 -9.46
CA TYR A 75 -12.73 15.73 -10.86
C TYR A 75 -12.43 14.35 -11.46
N CYS A 76 -12.15 13.35 -10.61
CA CYS A 76 -11.87 11.98 -11.05
C CYS A 76 -12.17 10.98 -9.92
N ASP A 77 -13.21 10.18 -10.06
CA ASP A 77 -13.38 8.94 -9.30
C ASP A 77 -12.74 7.79 -10.09
N ILE A 78 -11.51 7.43 -9.73
CA ILE A 78 -10.72 6.41 -10.44
C ILE A 78 -11.32 5.01 -10.30
N ALA A 79 -12.10 4.76 -9.24
CA ALA A 79 -12.76 3.48 -8.98
C ALA A 79 -14.08 3.33 -9.74
N ALA A 80 -14.66 4.43 -10.24
CA ALA A 80 -15.93 4.39 -10.94
C ALA A 80 -15.81 3.72 -12.30
N VAL A 81 -16.65 2.71 -12.54
CA VAL A 81 -16.71 1.97 -13.80
C VAL A 81 -18.06 2.21 -14.47
N LYS A 82 -18.07 2.81 -15.64
CA LYS A 82 -19.30 3.07 -16.42
C LYS A 82 -19.75 1.85 -17.25
N SER A 83 -18.79 1.07 -17.74
CA SER A 83 -19.05 -0.13 -18.53
C SER A 83 -17.82 -1.05 -18.51
N TYR A 84 -18.05 -2.34 -18.58
CA TYR A 84 -16.98 -3.34 -18.67
C TYR A 84 -16.53 -3.56 -20.13
N HIS A 85 -15.25 -3.87 -20.29
CA HIS A 85 -14.69 -4.26 -21.59
C HIS A 85 -15.28 -5.61 -22.03
N LYS A 86 -15.70 -5.68 -23.29
CA LYS A 86 -16.15 -6.92 -23.96
C LYS A 86 -15.01 -7.47 -24.81
N GLN A 87 -13.94 -7.92 -24.16
CA GLN A 87 -12.72 -8.42 -24.80
C GLN A 87 -12.48 -9.88 -24.40
N ASP A 88 -11.81 -10.62 -25.26
CA ASP A 88 -11.36 -11.97 -24.96
C ASP A 88 -10.14 -11.96 -24.02
N MET A 89 -9.77 -13.11 -23.48
CA MET A 89 -8.68 -13.29 -22.53
C MET A 89 -7.33 -12.82 -23.10
N GLU A 90 -7.05 -13.15 -24.36
CA GLU A 90 -5.78 -12.80 -25.00
C GLU A 90 -5.63 -11.28 -25.13
N THR A 91 -6.66 -10.60 -25.60
CA THR A 91 -6.71 -9.13 -25.70
C THR A 91 -6.57 -8.48 -24.34
N VAL A 92 -7.28 -8.98 -23.31
CA VAL A 92 -7.19 -8.46 -21.93
C VAL A 92 -5.76 -8.60 -21.39
N CYS A 93 -5.14 -9.76 -21.53
CA CYS A 93 -3.78 -10.01 -21.06
C CYS A 93 -2.74 -9.17 -21.80
N CYS A 94 -2.90 -8.98 -23.12
CA CYS A 94 -2.04 -8.09 -23.91
C CYS A 94 -2.11 -6.65 -23.38
N ASN A 95 -3.32 -6.12 -23.18
CA ASN A 95 -3.51 -4.76 -22.67
C ASN A 95 -2.98 -4.59 -21.23
N ILE A 96 -3.19 -5.58 -20.35
CA ILE A 96 -2.63 -5.57 -18.98
C ILE A 96 -1.10 -5.42 -19.07
N ARG A 97 -0.46 -6.24 -19.88
CA ARG A 97 1.00 -6.23 -20.04
C ARG A 97 1.51 -4.92 -20.61
N GLU A 98 0.94 -4.46 -21.72
CA GLU A 98 1.38 -3.23 -22.39
C GLU A 98 1.23 -2.01 -21.48
N LYS A 99 0.10 -1.90 -20.76
CA LYS A 99 -0.15 -0.78 -19.86
C LYS A 99 0.74 -0.83 -18.60
N LEU A 100 1.02 -2.01 -18.05
CA LEU A 100 1.95 -2.12 -16.94
C LEU A 100 3.37 -1.76 -17.37
N ILE A 101 3.81 -2.21 -18.54
CA ILE A 101 5.11 -1.83 -19.11
C ILE A 101 5.20 -0.31 -19.26
N ALA A 102 4.17 0.32 -19.86
CA ALA A 102 4.11 1.77 -20.00
C ALA A 102 4.11 2.49 -18.63
N GLY A 103 3.41 1.96 -17.65
CA GLY A 103 3.39 2.48 -16.27
C GLY A 103 4.76 2.45 -15.61
N VAL A 104 5.54 1.38 -15.81
CA VAL A 104 6.94 1.29 -15.33
C VAL A 104 7.82 2.27 -16.10
N GLN A 105 7.75 2.30 -17.44
CA GLN A 105 8.57 3.20 -18.29
C GLN A 105 8.40 4.67 -17.90
N LYS A 106 7.16 5.14 -17.68
CA LYS A 106 6.89 6.51 -17.22
C LYS A 106 7.62 6.83 -15.91
N ARG A 107 7.71 5.87 -15.01
CA ARG A 107 8.28 6.04 -13.67
C ARG A 107 9.80 5.83 -13.60
N LEU A 108 10.43 5.43 -14.70
CA LEU A 108 11.89 5.37 -14.81
C LEU A 108 12.52 6.73 -15.16
N VAL A 109 11.73 7.69 -15.62
CA VAL A 109 12.21 9.04 -15.92
C VAL A 109 12.50 9.80 -14.63
N ALA A 110 13.77 9.97 -14.28
CA ALA A 110 14.20 10.63 -13.05
C ALA A 110 15.55 11.36 -13.23
N ASP A 111 15.73 12.46 -12.50
CA ASP A 111 17.00 13.18 -12.41
C ASP A 111 17.94 12.56 -11.37
N ALA A 112 17.38 11.81 -10.42
CA ALA A 112 18.08 11.12 -9.35
C ALA A 112 18.19 9.62 -9.62
N LYS A 113 19.07 8.93 -8.90
CA LYS A 113 19.20 7.48 -9.00
C LYS A 113 17.95 6.77 -8.53
N VAL A 114 17.54 5.78 -9.31
CA VAL A 114 16.35 4.96 -9.11
C VAL A 114 16.76 3.60 -8.55
N GLY A 115 16.10 3.17 -7.49
CA GLY A 115 16.20 1.83 -6.92
C GLY A 115 14.83 1.15 -6.88
N PHE A 116 14.81 -0.12 -6.49
CA PHE A 116 13.62 -0.96 -6.55
C PHE A 116 13.48 -1.80 -5.28
N LEU A 117 12.30 -1.83 -4.70
CA LEU A 117 11.98 -2.79 -3.65
C LEU A 117 11.58 -4.12 -4.30
N LEU A 118 12.28 -5.19 -3.93
CA LEU A 118 12.11 -6.52 -4.49
C LEU A 118 11.86 -7.55 -3.38
N SER A 119 10.62 -7.95 -3.17
CA SER A 119 10.24 -8.95 -2.17
C SER A 119 10.23 -10.39 -2.71
N GLY A 120 10.48 -10.60 -4.01
CA GLY A 120 10.31 -11.92 -4.64
C GLY A 120 8.84 -12.34 -4.81
N GLY A 121 7.88 -11.48 -4.44
CA GLY A 121 6.45 -11.62 -4.78
C GLY A 121 6.20 -11.20 -6.23
N LEU A 122 5.07 -11.64 -6.81
CA LEU A 122 4.71 -11.37 -8.20
C LEU A 122 4.84 -9.90 -8.58
N ASP A 123 4.26 -9.02 -7.78
CA ASP A 123 4.04 -7.60 -8.12
C ASP A 123 5.37 -6.84 -8.21
N SER A 124 6.17 -6.88 -7.14
CA SER A 124 7.49 -6.26 -7.10
C SER A 124 8.45 -6.87 -8.13
N SER A 125 8.36 -8.20 -8.34
CA SER A 125 9.20 -8.90 -9.31
C SER A 125 8.88 -8.49 -10.74
N LEU A 126 7.61 -8.30 -11.10
CA LEU A 126 7.22 -7.80 -12.43
C LEU A 126 7.72 -6.38 -12.67
N VAL A 127 7.57 -5.48 -11.68
CA VAL A 127 8.11 -4.11 -11.79
C VAL A 127 9.62 -4.14 -12.03
N CYS A 128 10.37 -4.93 -11.24
CA CYS A 128 11.82 -5.06 -11.40
C CYS A 128 12.22 -5.70 -12.74
N ALA A 129 11.51 -6.75 -13.18
CA ALA A 129 11.80 -7.44 -14.44
C ALA A 129 11.54 -6.55 -15.67
N ILE A 130 10.48 -5.76 -15.65
CA ILE A 130 10.19 -4.78 -16.69
C ILE A 130 11.28 -3.72 -16.70
N ALA A 131 11.60 -3.12 -15.55
CA ALA A 131 12.62 -2.09 -15.43
C ALA A 131 14.02 -2.59 -15.86
N ALA A 132 14.38 -3.83 -15.53
CA ALA A 132 15.65 -4.43 -15.95
C ALA A 132 15.75 -4.54 -17.47
N ARG A 133 14.65 -4.83 -18.17
CA ARG A 133 14.64 -4.88 -19.66
C ARG A 133 14.74 -3.51 -20.32
N GLU A 134 14.27 -2.48 -19.63
CA GLU A 134 14.35 -1.08 -20.11
C GLU A 134 15.71 -0.43 -19.78
N SER A 135 16.48 -1.02 -18.89
CA SER A 135 17.77 -0.47 -18.44
C SER A 135 18.95 -1.04 -19.21
N SER A 136 19.89 -0.20 -19.58
CA SER A 136 21.17 -0.64 -20.19
C SER A 136 22.22 -1.11 -19.16
N LYS A 137 21.94 -0.93 -17.87
CA LYS A 137 22.82 -1.33 -16.75
C LYS A 137 22.02 -2.13 -15.74
N PRO A 138 22.68 -2.98 -14.91
CA PRO A 138 21.99 -3.62 -13.78
C PRO A 138 21.25 -2.61 -12.92
N ILE A 139 19.99 -2.88 -12.65
CA ILE A 139 19.18 -2.08 -11.72
C ILE A 139 19.56 -2.42 -10.29
N GLN A 140 19.43 -1.48 -9.36
CA GLN A 140 19.68 -1.72 -7.94
C GLN A 140 18.40 -2.14 -7.23
N THR A 141 18.39 -3.33 -6.64
CA THR A 141 17.22 -3.91 -5.97
C THR A 141 17.52 -4.18 -4.49
N PHE A 142 16.49 -4.03 -3.65
CA PHE A 142 16.60 -4.18 -2.20
C PHE A 142 15.49 -5.09 -1.68
N ALA A 143 15.87 -6.02 -0.82
CA ALA A 143 14.96 -6.86 -0.04
C ALA A 143 15.25 -6.71 1.45
N ILE A 144 14.25 -7.05 2.27
CA ILE A 144 14.37 -7.03 3.73
C ILE A 144 13.81 -8.31 4.30
N GLY A 145 14.40 -8.81 5.38
CA GLY A 145 13.90 -9.98 6.07
C GLY A 145 14.47 -10.13 7.48
N MET A 146 13.73 -10.88 8.30
CA MET A 146 14.21 -11.34 9.60
C MET A 146 15.34 -12.35 9.41
N SER A 147 16.27 -12.42 10.36
CA SER A 147 17.40 -13.36 10.30
C SER A 147 16.97 -14.83 10.38
N GLU A 148 15.82 -15.11 11.01
CA GLU A 148 15.39 -16.46 11.34
C GLU A 148 14.56 -17.14 10.24
N ASP A 149 13.66 -16.39 9.57
CA ASP A 149 12.59 -16.99 8.76
C ASP A 149 12.15 -16.15 7.55
N ALA A 150 13.07 -15.35 6.99
CA ALA A 150 12.79 -14.47 5.84
C ALA A 150 12.65 -15.25 4.53
N ILE A 151 11.47 -15.76 4.24
CA ILE A 151 11.20 -16.49 3.01
C ILE A 151 11.34 -15.61 1.76
N ASP A 152 11.01 -14.33 1.86
CA ASP A 152 11.10 -13.39 0.75
C ASP A 152 12.54 -13.17 0.28
N LEU A 153 13.53 -13.21 1.17
CA LEU A 153 14.95 -13.07 0.75
C LEU A 153 15.36 -14.12 -0.24
N LYS A 154 14.95 -15.38 -0.04
CA LYS A 154 15.23 -16.49 -0.97
C LYS A 154 14.67 -16.21 -2.37
N TYR A 155 13.41 -15.80 -2.44
CA TYR A 155 12.75 -15.55 -3.73
C TYR A 155 13.20 -14.24 -4.36
N ALA A 156 13.46 -13.21 -3.55
CA ALA A 156 14.06 -11.96 -4.04
C ALA A 156 15.42 -12.21 -4.68
N ARG A 157 16.28 -13.02 -4.06
CA ARG A 157 17.57 -13.44 -4.62
C ARG A 157 17.41 -14.16 -5.95
N GLN A 158 16.48 -15.11 -6.02
CA GLN A 158 16.21 -15.85 -7.26
C GLN A 158 15.79 -14.92 -8.41
N VAL A 159 14.92 -13.95 -8.13
CA VAL A 159 14.52 -12.94 -9.13
C VAL A 159 15.69 -12.05 -9.50
N ALA A 160 16.44 -11.57 -8.51
CA ALA A 160 17.60 -10.70 -8.72
C ALA A 160 18.66 -11.34 -9.63
N ASP A 161 18.97 -12.61 -9.37
CA ASP A 161 19.90 -13.39 -10.20
C ASP A 161 19.37 -13.58 -11.63
N PHE A 162 18.06 -13.84 -11.77
CA PHE A 162 17.42 -14.03 -13.07
C PHE A 162 17.44 -12.76 -13.93
N ILE A 163 17.14 -11.60 -13.34
CA ILE A 163 17.11 -10.31 -14.06
C ILE A 163 18.49 -9.64 -14.12
N GLY A 164 19.49 -10.18 -13.41
CA GLY A 164 20.84 -9.63 -13.37
C GLY A 164 20.95 -8.29 -12.64
N SER A 165 20.19 -8.10 -11.56
CA SER A 165 20.22 -6.87 -10.77
C SER A 165 21.37 -6.85 -9.75
N ASP A 166 21.81 -5.65 -9.37
CA ASP A 166 22.68 -5.42 -8.21
C ASP A 166 21.80 -5.44 -6.94
N HIS A 167 21.81 -6.56 -6.22
CA HIS A 167 20.84 -6.87 -5.18
C HIS A 167 21.43 -6.82 -3.78
N THR A 168 20.77 -6.06 -2.90
CA THR A 168 21.12 -5.93 -1.49
C THR A 168 20.03 -6.51 -0.60
N GLU A 169 20.41 -7.38 0.34
CA GLU A 169 19.54 -7.94 1.38
C GLU A 169 19.78 -7.22 2.71
N VAL A 170 18.72 -6.68 3.29
CA VAL A 170 18.75 -6.00 4.58
C VAL A 170 18.20 -6.96 5.63
N ILE A 171 19.06 -7.35 6.57
CA ILE A 171 18.68 -8.27 7.65
C ILE A 171 18.31 -7.45 8.88
N ILE A 172 17.14 -7.74 9.47
CA ILE A 172 16.66 -7.07 10.66
C ILE A 172 16.50 -8.03 11.83
N SER A 173 16.67 -7.50 13.03
CA SER A 173 16.48 -8.21 14.29
C SER A 173 15.15 -7.85 14.95
N ARG A 174 14.77 -8.64 15.96
CA ARG A 174 13.62 -8.36 16.82
C ARG A 174 13.71 -6.98 17.48
N GLU A 175 14.88 -6.63 17.98
CA GLU A 175 15.11 -5.34 18.66
C GLU A 175 14.85 -4.20 17.68
N MET A 176 15.37 -4.27 16.46
CA MET A 176 15.13 -3.25 15.42
C MET A 176 13.64 -3.07 15.12
N VAL A 177 12.88 -4.17 15.10
CA VAL A 177 11.41 -4.14 14.88
C VAL A 177 10.70 -3.41 16.01
N LEU A 178 11.01 -3.76 17.26
CA LEU A 178 10.36 -3.16 18.44
C LEU A 178 10.76 -1.69 18.63
N ASP A 179 12.02 -1.36 18.39
CA ASP A 179 12.53 0.02 18.49
C ASP A 179 11.92 0.94 17.40
N ALA A 180 11.57 0.39 16.23
CA ALA A 180 10.96 1.15 15.17
C ALA A 180 9.44 1.37 15.36
N LEU A 181 8.76 0.58 16.19
CA LEU A 181 7.30 0.56 16.30
C LEU A 181 6.69 1.93 16.59
N GLU A 182 7.12 2.57 17.65
CA GLU A 182 6.57 3.87 18.05
C GLU A 182 6.83 4.95 17.00
N THR A 183 8.06 4.99 16.46
CA THR A 183 8.43 5.90 15.36
C THR A 183 7.54 5.70 14.14
N VAL A 184 7.25 4.46 13.78
CA VAL A 184 6.40 4.13 12.63
C VAL A 184 4.96 4.60 12.85
N VAL A 185 4.39 4.40 14.04
CA VAL A 185 3.04 4.89 14.36
C VAL A 185 2.98 6.42 14.27
N GLU A 186 3.97 7.11 14.85
CA GLU A 186 4.07 8.58 14.76
C GLU A 186 4.14 9.06 13.31
N LEU A 187 5.01 8.46 12.50
CA LEU A 187 5.25 8.87 11.11
C LEU A 187 4.05 8.64 10.20
N LEU A 188 3.36 7.52 10.38
CA LEU A 188 2.20 7.17 9.57
C LEU A 188 0.96 7.97 9.94
N GLY A 189 0.79 8.33 11.23
CA GLY A 189 -0.46 8.92 11.72
C GLY A 189 -1.64 7.95 11.57
N THR A 190 -1.41 6.66 11.83
CA THR A 190 -2.44 5.61 11.81
C THR A 190 -2.26 4.64 12.97
N PHE A 191 -3.35 3.97 13.34
CA PHE A 191 -3.35 2.84 14.28
C PHE A 191 -3.75 1.51 13.60
N ASP A 192 -3.84 1.49 12.26
CA ASP A 192 -4.21 0.28 11.53
C ASP A 192 -3.13 -0.82 11.65
N ILE A 193 -3.57 -2.03 12.03
CA ILE A 193 -2.68 -3.15 12.31
C ILE A 193 -1.86 -3.56 11.10
N THR A 194 -2.51 -3.75 9.94
CA THR A 194 -1.83 -4.22 8.72
C THR A 194 -0.84 -3.20 8.21
N THR A 195 -1.24 -1.94 8.20
CA THR A 195 -0.40 -0.82 7.76
C THR A 195 0.85 -0.71 8.63
N ILE A 196 0.72 -0.76 9.97
CA ILE A 196 1.86 -0.67 10.88
C ILE A 196 2.79 -1.86 10.72
N ARG A 197 2.27 -3.10 10.75
CA ARG A 197 3.09 -4.31 10.58
C ARG A 197 3.94 -4.27 9.31
N ALA A 198 3.32 -3.91 8.18
CA ALA A 198 4.03 -3.83 6.91
C ALA A 198 4.98 -2.62 6.84
N SER A 199 4.65 -1.52 7.52
CA SER A 199 5.46 -0.31 7.52
C SER A 199 6.78 -0.45 8.25
N ILE A 200 6.87 -1.28 9.29
CA ILE A 200 8.12 -1.47 10.03
C ILE A 200 9.23 -1.97 9.10
N GLY A 201 8.96 -3.03 8.32
CA GLY A 201 9.92 -3.53 7.35
C GLY A 201 10.25 -2.51 6.27
N MET A 202 9.22 -1.84 5.72
CA MET A 202 9.42 -0.84 4.67
C MET A 202 10.22 0.37 5.18
N TYR A 203 9.94 0.87 6.37
CA TYR A 203 10.69 1.97 7.00
C TYR A 203 12.17 1.60 7.18
N LEU A 204 12.46 0.40 7.71
CA LEU A 204 13.82 -0.04 7.97
C LEU A 204 14.64 -0.23 6.69
N VAL A 205 14.05 -0.80 5.62
CA VAL A 205 14.77 -0.93 4.33
C VAL A 205 15.01 0.45 3.70
N CYS A 206 14.04 1.36 3.76
CA CYS A 206 14.19 2.71 3.22
C CYS A 206 15.24 3.51 3.99
N LYS A 207 15.30 3.38 5.31
CA LYS A 207 16.34 3.96 6.15
C LYS A 207 17.73 3.46 5.72
N TYR A 208 17.88 2.14 5.56
CA TYR A 208 19.13 1.55 5.08
C TYR A 208 19.55 2.11 3.71
N ILE A 209 18.62 2.19 2.76
CA ILE A 209 18.88 2.71 1.41
C ILE A 209 19.35 4.16 1.47
N HIS A 210 18.68 5.00 2.25
CA HIS A 210 19.06 6.40 2.42
C HIS A 210 20.46 6.58 3.02
N GLU A 211 20.79 5.80 4.05
CA GLU A 211 22.04 5.89 4.78
C GLU A 211 23.24 5.31 4.02
N ASN A 212 23.02 4.32 3.13
CA ASN A 212 24.10 3.53 2.51
C ASN A 212 24.20 3.73 0.99
N THR A 213 23.30 4.49 0.36
CA THR A 213 23.29 4.68 -1.10
C THR A 213 22.99 6.14 -1.48
N ASP A 214 23.19 6.44 -2.74
CA ASP A 214 22.81 7.72 -3.35
C ASP A 214 21.48 7.65 -4.13
N ILE A 215 20.72 6.57 -3.97
CA ILE A 215 19.36 6.43 -4.50
C ILE A 215 18.44 7.44 -3.83
N ARG A 216 17.55 8.05 -4.61
CA ARG A 216 16.53 9.00 -4.11
C ARG A 216 15.14 8.71 -4.62
N VAL A 217 14.97 7.77 -5.54
CA VAL A 217 13.68 7.33 -6.07
C VAL A 217 13.56 5.82 -5.91
N LEU A 218 12.40 5.34 -5.43
CA LEU A 218 12.11 3.93 -5.26
C LEU A 218 10.81 3.55 -5.98
N LEU A 219 10.87 2.52 -6.83
CA LEU A 219 9.71 1.87 -7.41
C LEU A 219 9.27 0.70 -6.54
N THR A 220 7.94 0.58 -6.34
CA THR A 220 7.30 -0.47 -5.54
C THR A 220 6.22 -1.21 -6.32
N GLY A 221 5.73 -2.33 -5.77
CA GLY A 221 4.66 -3.16 -6.36
C GLY A 221 3.28 -2.93 -5.75
N GLU A 222 3.03 -1.82 -5.05
CA GLU A 222 1.75 -1.52 -4.40
C GLU A 222 0.60 -1.35 -5.40
N ILE A 223 -0.65 -1.45 -4.93
CA ILE A 223 -1.92 -1.29 -5.68
C ILE A 223 -2.35 -2.54 -6.44
N SER A 224 -1.46 -3.46 -6.74
CA SER A 224 -1.80 -4.68 -7.50
C SER A 224 -2.84 -5.57 -6.80
N ASP A 225 -2.80 -5.63 -5.47
CA ASP A 225 -3.71 -6.47 -4.67
C ASP A 225 -5.16 -5.97 -4.75
N GLU A 226 -5.38 -4.67 -4.77
CA GLU A 226 -6.69 -4.04 -4.86
C GLU A 226 -7.31 -4.17 -6.26
N LEU A 227 -6.46 -4.21 -7.28
CA LEU A 227 -6.88 -4.32 -8.68
C LEU A 227 -7.23 -5.77 -9.08
N PHE A 228 -6.41 -6.74 -8.67
CA PHE A 228 -6.51 -8.13 -9.13
C PHE A 228 -6.95 -9.11 -8.05
N GLY A 229 -7.11 -8.64 -6.83
CA GLY A 229 -7.49 -9.46 -5.67
C GLY A 229 -6.32 -9.88 -4.80
N TYR A 230 -6.67 -10.16 -3.56
CA TYR A 230 -5.81 -10.66 -2.49
C TYR A 230 -6.38 -11.96 -1.94
N LYS A 231 -5.72 -12.63 -1.00
CA LYS A 231 -6.16 -13.93 -0.45
C LYS A 231 -7.63 -13.98 -0.03
N TYR A 232 -8.13 -12.95 0.67
CA TYR A 232 -9.53 -12.93 1.12
C TYR A 232 -10.53 -12.73 -0.02
N THR A 233 -10.14 -12.13 -1.14
CA THR A 233 -11.04 -11.93 -2.27
C THR A 233 -11.39 -13.22 -3.01
N ASP A 234 -10.65 -14.32 -2.75
CA ASP A 234 -11.03 -15.65 -3.23
C ASP A 234 -12.36 -16.13 -2.65
N PHE A 235 -12.80 -15.54 -1.53
CA PHE A 235 -14.09 -15.82 -0.89
C PHE A 235 -15.24 -14.94 -1.39
N ALA A 236 -15.00 -14.09 -2.39
CA ALA A 236 -16.05 -13.24 -2.95
C ALA A 236 -17.23 -14.09 -3.46
N PRO A 237 -18.47 -13.83 -3.00
CA PRO A 237 -19.62 -14.66 -3.36
C PRO A 237 -20.06 -14.48 -4.82
N SER A 238 -19.62 -13.42 -5.49
CA SER A 238 -19.92 -13.13 -6.89
C SER A 238 -18.90 -12.15 -7.49
N ALA A 239 -18.88 -12.05 -8.80
CA ALA A 239 -18.07 -11.08 -9.52
C ALA A 239 -18.46 -9.62 -9.18
N ASP A 240 -19.74 -9.35 -8.97
CA ASP A 240 -20.23 -8.04 -8.52
C ASP A 240 -19.73 -7.69 -7.11
N ALA A 241 -19.74 -8.67 -6.19
CA ALA A 241 -19.20 -8.49 -4.85
C ALA A 241 -17.68 -8.23 -4.88
N PHE A 242 -16.92 -8.99 -5.70
CA PHE A 242 -15.50 -8.75 -5.92
C PHE A 242 -15.24 -7.33 -6.45
N GLN A 243 -16.01 -6.89 -7.45
CA GLN A 243 -15.83 -5.55 -8.04
C GLN A 243 -16.12 -4.43 -7.05
N LYS A 244 -17.18 -4.56 -6.25
CA LYS A 244 -17.50 -3.59 -5.19
C LYS A 244 -16.39 -3.50 -4.14
N GLU A 245 -15.84 -4.64 -3.76
CA GLU A 245 -14.71 -4.68 -2.83
C GLU A 245 -13.46 -4.01 -3.45
N ALA A 246 -13.14 -4.31 -4.71
CA ALA A 246 -12.03 -3.66 -5.40
C ALA A 246 -12.22 -2.14 -5.48
N GLN A 247 -13.43 -1.66 -5.79
CA GLN A 247 -13.76 -0.23 -5.80
C GLN A 247 -13.54 0.41 -4.42
N LYS A 248 -14.06 -0.22 -3.35
CA LYS A 248 -13.85 0.21 -1.97
C LYS A 248 -12.37 0.32 -1.65
N ARG A 249 -11.59 -0.73 -1.95
CA ARG A 249 -10.15 -0.77 -1.62
C ARG A 249 -9.35 0.28 -2.38
N ILE A 250 -9.65 0.53 -3.65
CA ILE A 250 -9.02 1.62 -4.41
C ILE A 250 -9.35 3.00 -3.83
N GLN A 251 -10.59 3.22 -3.38
CA GLN A 251 -10.99 4.49 -2.76
C GLN A 251 -10.32 4.71 -1.38
N GLU A 252 -10.04 3.62 -0.65
CA GLU A 252 -9.44 3.65 0.69
C GLU A 252 -7.90 3.54 0.69
N LEU A 253 -7.26 3.29 -0.45
CA LEU A 253 -5.80 3.08 -0.57
C LEU A 253 -4.95 4.13 0.13
N HIS A 254 -5.38 5.38 0.06
CA HIS A 254 -4.68 6.53 0.64
C HIS A 254 -4.62 6.51 2.18
N MET A 255 -5.35 5.60 2.83
CA MET A 255 -5.33 5.39 4.29
C MET A 255 -4.52 4.15 4.70
N TYR A 256 -4.14 3.28 3.75
CA TYR A 256 -3.49 1.99 4.01
C TYR A 256 -2.19 1.82 3.20
N ASP A 257 -2.22 1.12 2.06
CA ASP A 257 -0.99 0.70 1.38
C ASP A 257 -0.21 1.83 0.72
N VAL A 258 -0.86 2.79 0.08
CA VAL A 258 -0.13 3.94 -0.48
C VAL A 258 0.27 4.96 0.59
N LEU A 259 -0.48 5.07 1.70
CA LEU A 259 -0.02 5.82 2.87
C LEU A 259 1.30 5.25 3.39
N ARG A 260 1.34 3.93 3.59
CA ARG A 260 2.55 3.21 3.99
C ARG A 260 3.70 3.48 3.04
N ALA A 261 3.49 3.26 1.74
CA ALA A 261 4.54 3.43 0.73
C ALA A 261 5.08 4.86 0.74
N ASP A 262 4.22 5.87 0.67
CA ASP A 262 4.67 7.27 0.67
C ASP A 262 5.39 7.63 1.97
N ARG A 263 4.78 7.35 3.14
CA ARG A 263 5.33 7.78 4.43
C ARG A 263 6.67 7.12 4.77
N CYS A 264 6.77 5.78 4.61
CA CYS A 264 8.01 5.06 4.92
C CYS A 264 9.17 5.46 4.00
N ILE A 265 8.88 5.83 2.75
CA ILE A 265 9.86 6.23 1.77
C ILE A 265 10.23 7.70 1.95
N SER A 266 9.22 8.61 2.04
CA SER A 266 9.45 10.05 2.08
C SER A 266 10.16 10.53 3.34
N VAL A 267 9.88 9.91 4.50
CA VAL A 267 10.57 10.24 5.77
C VAL A 267 12.08 9.98 5.70
N ASN A 268 12.49 9.07 4.85
CA ASN A 268 13.90 8.78 4.57
C ASN A 268 14.46 9.60 3.40
N SER A 269 13.83 10.72 3.03
CA SER A 269 14.25 11.61 1.93
C SER A 269 14.33 10.88 0.57
N LEU A 270 13.43 9.93 0.35
CA LEU A 270 13.29 9.17 -0.88
C LEU A 270 11.91 9.48 -1.49
N GLU A 271 11.78 9.30 -2.80
CA GLU A 271 10.51 9.46 -3.53
C GLU A 271 9.92 8.08 -3.87
N ALA A 272 8.68 7.83 -3.44
CA ALA A 272 7.94 6.63 -3.82
C ALA A 272 7.34 6.77 -5.21
N ARG A 273 7.43 5.72 -6.03
CA ARG A 273 6.71 5.60 -7.31
C ARG A 273 6.01 4.25 -7.39
N VAL A 274 4.74 4.26 -7.81
CA VAL A 274 3.86 3.09 -7.82
C VAL A 274 3.36 2.78 -9.25
N PRO A 275 4.09 1.96 -10.04
CA PRO A 275 3.74 1.68 -11.43
C PRO A 275 2.34 1.11 -11.65
N PHE A 276 1.84 0.26 -10.74
CA PHE A 276 0.46 -0.25 -10.78
C PHE A 276 -0.59 0.84 -10.55
N GLY A 277 -0.21 2.00 -10.01
CA GLY A 277 -1.03 3.20 -9.87
C GLY A 277 -1.06 4.09 -11.11
N ASP A 278 -0.51 3.65 -12.24
CA ASP A 278 -0.68 4.38 -13.51
C ASP A 278 -2.16 4.53 -13.85
N LEU A 279 -2.60 5.76 -14.12
CA LEU A 279 -4.03 6.05 -14.27
C LEU A 279 -4.68 5.29 -15.43
N ASP A 280 -3.95 5.10 -16.53
CA ASP A 280 -4.45 4.33 -17.68
C ASP A 280 -4.52 2.84 -17.36
N PHE A 281 -3.56 2.34 -16.57
CA PHE A 281 -3.55 0.96 -16.09
C PHE A 281 -4.73 0.71 -15.13
N VAL A 282 -4.89 1.54 -14.11
CA VAL A 282 -5.97 1.40 -13.11
C VAL A 282 -7.34 1.47 -13.77
N LYS A 283 -7.59 2.49 -14.61
CA LYS A 283 -8.87 2.62 -15.35
C LYS A 283 -9.16 1.40 -16.20
N TYR A 284 -8.16 0.88 -16.90
CA TYR A 284 -8.33 -0.30 -17.74
C TYR A 284 -8.65 -1.55 -16.90
N VAL A 285 -7.87 -1.83 -15.85
CA VAL A 285 -8.05 -3.03 -15.02
C VAL A 285 -9.38 -2.99 -14.26
N MET A 286 -9.77 -1.82 -13.75
CA MET A 286 -11.09 -1.65 -13.09
C MET A 286 -12.25 -1.92 -14.03
N ALA A 287 -12.10 -1.62 -15.34
CA ALA A 287 -13.12 -1.85 -16.36
C ALA A 287 -13.08 -3.25 -17.00
N ILE A 288 -12.18 -4.14 -16.62
CA ILE A 288 -12.22 -5.56 -17.01
C ILE A 288 -13.45 -6.20 -16.39
N ASP A 289 -14.13 -7.06 -17.15
CA ASP A 289 -15.26 -7.85 -16.62
C ASP A 289 -14.83 -8.58 -15.35
N PRO A 290 -15.45 -8.30 -14.19
CA PRO A 290 -15.04 -8.88 -12.92
C PRO A 290 -15.13 -10.42 -12.89
N GLU A 291 -15.96 -11.04 -13.76
CA GLU A 291 -15.97 -12.49 -13.96
C GLU A 291 -14.60 -13.05 -14.38
N MET A 292 -13.80 -12.27 -15.08
CA MET A 292 -12.45 -12.66 -15.50
C MET A 292 -11.43 -12.51 -14.36
N LYS A 293 -11.71 -11.71 -13.34
CA LYS A 293 -10.82 -11.46 -12.20
C LYS A 293 -11.02 -12.46 -11.05
N LEU A 294 -12.17 -13.13 -11.01
CA LEU A 294 -12.43 -14.17 -9.99
C LEU A 294 -11.39 -15.29 -10.06
N ASN A 295 -11.03 -15.83 -8.89
CA ASN A 295 -10.10 -16.96 -8.80
C ASN A 295 -10.76 -18.27 -9.23
N LYS A 296 -10.99 -18.43 -10.54
CA LYS A 296 -11.58 -19.62 -11.17
C LYS A 296 -10.56 -20.73 -11.49
N TYR A 297 -9.27 -20.37 -11.46
CA TYR A 297 -8.18 -21.25 -11.90
C TYR A 297 -7.34 -21.76 -10.73
N GLY A 298 -7.79 -21.56 -9.49
CA GLY A 298 -7.04 -21.93 -8.29
C GLY A 298 -5.76 -21.13 -8.07
N LYS A 299 -5.64 -19.97 -8.73
CA LYS A 299 -4.49 -19.04 -8.61
C LYS A 299 -4.97 -17.61 -8.52
N GLY A 300 -4.66 -16.96 -7.42
CA GLY A 300 -4.90 -15.52 -7.26
C GLY A 300 -4.15 -14.71 -8.31
N LYS A 301 -4.74 -13.60 -8.75
CA LYS A 301 -4.20 -12.71 -9.79
C LYS A 301 -3.94 -13.40 -11.14
N TYR A 302 -4.77 -14.37 -11.51
CA TYR A 302 -4.55 -15.18 -12.71
C TYR A 302 -4.30 -14.34 -13.96
N LEU A 303 -5.11 -13.30 -14.21
CA LEU A 303 -4.95 -12.41 -15.39
C LEU A 303 -3.57 -11.76 -15.45
N LEU A 304 -3.07 -11.25 -14.32
CA LEU A 304 -1.76 -10.63 -14.25
C LEU A 304 -0.65 -11.65 -14.53
N ARG A 305 -0.75 -12.85 -13.98
CA ARG A 305 0.22 -13.93 -14.23
C ARG A 305 0.20 -14.37 -15.68
N HIS A 306 -0.99 -14.65 -16.20
CA HIS A 306 -1.18 -15.10 -17.57
C HIS A 306 -0.75 -14.05 -18.62
N ALA A 307 -0.88 -12.77 -18.30
CA ALA A 307 -0.40 -11.69 -19.15
C ALA A 307 1.12 -11.72 -19.42
N PHE A 308 1.91 -12.36 -18.53
CA PHE A 308 3.37 -12.47 -18.63
C PHE A 308 3.88 -13.90 -18.82
N GLU A 309 2.96 -14.88 -18.88
CA GLU A 309 3.31 -16.29 -19.06
C GLU A 309 4.05 -16.55 -20.38
N GLY A 310 5.10 -17.36 -20.33
CA GLY A 310 5.88 -17.75 -21.51
C GLY A 310 6.72 -16.64 -22.15
N LEU A 311 6.73 -15.42 -21.59
CA LEU A 311 7.44 -14.27 -22.15
C LEU A 311 8.83 -14.04 -21.51
N GLY A 312 9.22 -14.88 -20.56
CA GLY A 312 10.54 -14.84 -19.92
C GLY A 312 10.83 -13.59 -19.10
N TYR A 313 9.79 -12.91 -18.58
CA TYR A 313 9.99 -11.80 -17.62
C TYR A 313 10.41 -12.31 -16.25
N LEU A 314 9.84 -13.42 -15.82
CA LEU A 314 10.14 -14.08 -14.54
C LEU A 314 10.28 -15.58 -14.75
N PRO A 315 11.00 -16.29 -13.86
CA PRO A 315 10.92 -17.73 -13.77
C PRO A 315 9.49 -18.19 -13.45
N ASP A 316 9.08 -19.34 -13.98
CA ASP A 316 7.71 -19.85 -13.80
C ASP A 316 7.35 -20.10 -12.34
N ASP A 317 8.27 -20.54 -11.50
CA ASP A 317 8.10 -20.76 -10.07
C ASP A 317 7.88 -19.43 -9.30
N ILE A 318 8.40 -18.32 -9.80
CA ILE A 318 8.11 -16.97 -9.28
C ILE A 318 6.78 -16.45 -9.85
N LEU A 319 6.59 -16.56 -11.16
CA LEU A 319 5.36 -16.09 -11.82
C LEU A 319 4.12 -16.76 -11.22
N TRP A 320 4.22 -18.03 -10.85
CA TRP A 320 3.11 -18.84 -10.30
C TRP A 320 3.24 -19.09 -8.78
N ARG A 321 4.16 -18.41 -8.09
CA ARG A 321 4.30 -18.48 -6.63
C ARG A 321 3.01 -18.08 -5.93
N GLU A 322 2.67 -18.78 -4.84
CA GLU A 322 1.55 -18.38 -3.98
C GLU A 322 1.81 -17.03 -3.31
N LYS A 323 0.75 -16.20 -3.20
CA LYS A 323 0.84 -14.88 -2.57
C LYS A 323 1.07 -15.01 -1.07
N ALA A 324 2.07 -14.32 -0.57
CA ALA A 324 2.26 -14.04 0.86
C ALA A 324 2.14 -12.52 1.10
N ALA A 325 1.61 -12.12 2.27
CA ALA A 325 1.61 -10.73 2.67
C ALA A 325 3.05 -10.27 2.96
N PHE A 326 3.37 -9.01 2.68
CA PHE A 326 4.71 -8.48 2.93
C PHE A 326 5.12 -8.64 4.40
N SER A 327 4.23 -8.30 5.36
CA SER A 327 4.50 -8.48 6.79
C SER A 327 4.75 -9.94 7.20
N ASP A 328 4.10 -10.90 6.52
CA ASP A 328 4.31 -12.34 6.79
C ASP A 328 5.57 -12.87 6.11
N ALA A 329 5.96 -12.31 4.98
CA ALA A 329 7.06 -12.81 4.16
C ALA A 329 8.42 -12.18 4.53
N VAL A 330 8.44 -10.99 5.15
CA VAL A 330 9.60 -10.43 5.84
C VAL A 330 10.05 -11.36 6.99
N GLY A 331 9.08 -12.02 7.63
CA GLY A 331 9.27 -13.05 8.63
C GLY A 331 8.01 -13.20 9.48
N HIS A 332 7.48 -14.41 9.57
CA HIS A 332 6.36 -14.70 10.46
C HIS A 332 6.66 -14.29 11.91
N SER A 333 7.92 -14.44 12.32
CA SER A 333 8.43 -14.03 13.62
C SER A 333 8.24 -12.54 13.89
N MET A 334 8.32 -11.66 12.88
CA MET A 334 8.10 -10.22 13.07
C MET A 334 6.70 -9.93 13.63
N VAL A 335 5.67 -10.48 13.01
CA VAL A 335 4.28 -10.32 13.48
C VAL A 335 4.08 -10.96 14.84
N ASP A 336 4.66 -12.13 15.07
CA ASP A 336 4.57 -12.84 16.35
C ASP A 336 5.27 -12.08 17.48
N TYR A 337 6.38 -11.39 17.20
CA TYR A 337 7.06 -10.51 18.16
C TYR A 337 6.22 -9.29 18.53
N LEU A 338 5.57 -8.65 17.57
CA LEU A 338 4.69 -7.51 17.84
C LEU A 338 3.48 -7.93 18.70
N LYS A 339 2.84 -9.05 18.37
CA LYS A 339 1.76 -9.61 19.17
C LYS A 339 2.22 -9.96 20.59
N ALA A 340 3.34 -10.68 20.72
CA ALA A 340 3.87 -11.07 22.00
C ALA A 340 4.33 -9.86 22.86
N PHE A 341 4.73 -8.77 22.21
CA PHE A 341 5.04 -7.52 22.90
C PHE A 341 3.76 -6.90 23.46
N ALA A 342 2.70 -6.78 22.67
CA ALA A 342 1.41 -6.25 23.10
C ALA A 342 0.75 -7.10 24.20
N GLU A 343 0.84 -8.45 24.11
CA GLU A 343 0.36 -9.37 25.16
C GLU A 343 1.04 -9.19 26.51
N LYS A 344 2.28 -8.73 26.54
CA LYS A 344 3.02 -8.42 27.78
C LYS A 344 2.78 -7.00 28.26
N TYR A 345 2.36 -6.10 27.37
CA TYR A 345 2.15 -4.70 27.70
C TYR A 345 0.86 -4.49 28.50
N PHE A 346 -0.21 -5.24 28.18
CA PHE A 346 -1.49 -5.19 28.85
C PHE A 346 -1.87 -6.52 29.50
N THR A 347 -2.42 -6.46 30.70
CA THR A 347 -3.22 -7.55 31.26
C THR A 347 -4.58 -7.62 30.56
N ASP A 348 -5.31 -8.73 30.72
CA ASP A 348 -6.67 -8.86 30.15
C ASP A 348 -7.62 -7.82 30.77
N ALA A 349 -7.49 -7.55 32.08
CA ALA A 349 -8.32 -6.56 32.77
C ALA A 349 -8.06 -5.13 32.30
N GLU A 350 -6.81 -4.77 32.03
CA GLU A 350 -6.45 -3.46 31.45
C GLU A 350 -7.01 -3.34 30.04
N PHE A 351 -6.84 -4.36 29.20
CA PHE A 351 -7.41 -4.37 27.84
C PHE A 351 -8.92 -4.20 27.85
N GLU A 352 -9.66 -4.92 28.71
CA GLU A 352 -11.11 -4.80 28.82
C GLU A 352 -11.56 -3.40 29.29
N ALA A 353 -10.83 -2.79 30.23
CA ALA A 353 -11.15 -1.47 30.76
C ALA A 353 -10.85 -0.36 29.72
N GLU A 354 -9.65 -0.33 29.17
CA GLU A 354 -9.16 0.75 28.31
C GLU A 354 -9.80 0.71 26.91
N ASN A 355 -10.06 -0.49 26.39
CA ASN A 355 -10.78 -0.66 25.11
C ASN A 355 -12.16 0.00 25.11
N LEU A 356 -12.85 0.07 26.26
CA LEU A 356 -14.18 0.68 26.37
C LEU A 356 -14.16 2.21 26.26
N GLU A 357 -13.00 2.85 26.40
CA GLU A 357 -12.87 4.30 26.26
C GLU A 357 -12.92 4.78 24.81
N TYR A 358 -12.83 3.86 23.83
CA TYR A 358 -12.82 4.20 22.42
C TYR A 358 -14.17 3.90 21.75
N ASP A 359 -14.87 4.93 21.30
CA ASP A 359 -16.15 4.80 20.57
C ASP A 359 -15.93 4.60 19.07
N HIS A 360 -14.87 5.19 18.49
CA HIS A 360 -14.55 5.10 17.07
C HIS A 360 -13.40 4.12 16.82
N ALA A 361 -13.55 3.22 15.86
CA ALA A 361 -12.56 2.18 15.52
C ALA A 361 -12.01 1.51 16.79
N ARG A 362 -12.91 0.89 17.54
CA ARG A 362 -12.60 0.30 18.84
C ARG A 362 -11.56 -0.80 18.70
N PRO A 363 -10.46 -0.75 19.48
CA PRO A 363 -9.49 -1.83 19.51
C PRO A 363 -10.13 -3.18 19.86
N PHE A 364 -9.70 -4.24 19.21
CA PHE A 364 -10.28 -5.59 19.35
C PHE A 364 -9.24 -6.66 19.74
N THR A 365 -7.98 -6.28 19.83
CA THR A 365 -6.86 -7.06 20.36
C THR A 365 -5.94 -6.16 21.16
N LYS A 366 -5.10 -6.72 22.04
CA LYS A 366 -4.08 -5.95 22.78
C LYS A 366 -3.12 -5.22 21.84
N GLU A 367 -2.81 -5.82 20.68
CA GLU A 367 -2.01 -5.18 19.65
C GLU A 367 -2.69 -3.95 19.07
N SER A 368 -3.98 -4.03 18.72
CA SER A 368 -4.74 -2.88 18.23
C SER A 368 -4.89 -1.78 19.29
N LEU A 369 -4.97 -2.15 20.58
CA LEU A 369 -5.00 -1.20 21.67
C LEU A 369 -3.65 -0.50 21.81
N LEU A 370 -2.54 -1.24 21.79
CA LEU A 370 -1.19 -0.67 21.85
C LEU A 370 -0.97 0.36 20.71
N TYR A 371 -1.36 0.02 19.49
CA TYR A 371 -1.20 0.94 18.36
C TYR A 371 -2.13 2.15 18.50
N ARG A 372 -3.32 1.96 19.07
CA ARG A 372 -4.24 3.06 19.34
C ARG A 372 -3.68 4.01 20.41
N GLU A 373 -3.11 3.53 21.49
CA GLU A 373 -2.48 4.37 22.52
C GLU A 373 -1.27 5.12 21.99
N LEU A 374 -0.40 4.44 21.22
CA LEU A 374 0.73 5.10 20.57
C LEU A 374 0.25 6.20 19.61
N PHE A 375 -0.83 5.95 18.87
CA PHE A 375 -1.43 6.97 18.00
C PHE A 375 -1.96 8.16 18.82
N GLU A 376 -2.74 7.95 19.88
CA GLU A 376 -3.30 9.02 20.71
C GLU A 376 -2.21 9.87 21.39
N LYS A 377 -1.05 9.29 21.66
CA LYS A 377 0.12 10.03 22.18
C LYS A 377 0.57 11.15 21.23
N TYR A 378 0.54 10.92 19.93
CA TYR A 378 1.00 11.86 18.89
C TYR A 378 -0.14 12.62 18.20
N TYR A 379 -1.33 12.02 18.15
CA TYR A 379 -2.52 12.54 17.45
C TYR A 379 -3.74 12.54 18.39
N PRO A 380 -3.69 13.23 19.54
CA PRO A 380 -4.75 13.17 20.52
C PRO A 380 -6.09 13.64 19.94
N ASN A 381 -7.12 12.81 20.11
CA ASN A 381 -8.49 13.07 19.61
C ASN A 381 -8.60 13.17 18.07
N GLN A 382 -7.67 12.60 17.32
CA GLN A 382 -7.68 12.65 15.85
C GLN A 382 -8.03 11.31 15.19
N SER A 383 -8.59 10.36 15.93
CA SER A 383 -8.90 9.03 15.39
C SER A 383 -9.83 9.05 14.17
N GLN A 384 -10.63 10.09 14.00
CA GLN A 384 -11.49 10.29 12.85
C GLN A 384 -10.76 10.48 11.51
N MET A 385 -9.42 10.67 11.54
CA MET A 385 -8.59 10.64 10.33
C MET A 385 -8.61 9.26 9.65
N ILE A 386 -8.94 8.21 10.39
CA ILE A 386 -8.89 6.81 9.96
C ILE A 386 -10.31 6.27 10.01
N ILE A 387 -10.77 5.68 8.92
CA ILE A 387 -12.16 5.17 8.84
C ILE A 387 -12.37 4.02 9.81
N ASP A 388 -11.49 3.01 9.76
CA ASP A 388 -11.52 1.81 10.60
C ASP A 388 -10.22 1.02 10.44
N PHE A 389 -10.06 -0.06 11.19
CA PHE A 389 -9.02 -1.05 10.92
C PHE A 389 -9.25 -1.74 9.58
N TRP A 390 -8.19 -1.93 8.82
CA TRP A 390 -8.26 -2.76 7.63
C TRP A 390 -8.53 -4.22 8.02
N MET A 391 -9.61 -4.79 7.52
CA MET A 391 -9.97 -6.18 7.73
C MET A 391 -10.47 -6.79 6.42
N PRO A 392 -10.35 -8.11 6.21
CA PRO A 392 -11.12 -8.81 5.19
C PRO A 392 -12.60 -8.50 5.31
N ASN A 393 -13.35 -8.60 4.20
CA ASN A 393 -14.78 -8.30 4.21
C ASN A 393 -15.53 -9.32 5.08
N LYS A 394 -15.95 -8.87 6.28
CA LYS A 394 -16.57 -9.71 7.31
C LYS A 394 -17.90 -10.34 6.90
N ASP A 395 -18.57 -9.77 5.88
CA ASP A 395 -19.82 -10.29 5.35
C ASP A 395 -19.65 -11.52 4.47
N TRP A 396 -18.40 -11.85 4.09
CA TRP A 396 -18.10 -13.00 3.26
C TRP A 396 -17.81 -14.23 4.12
N GLU A 397 -18.38 -15.36 3.73
CA GLU A 397 -18.12 -16.64 4.40
C GLU A 397 -16.61 -16.95 4.40
N GLY A 398 -16.04 -17.25 5.57
CA GLY A 398 -14.60 -17.49 5.73
C GLY A 398 -13.73 -16.26 5.99
N CYS A 399 -14.30 -15.03 5.91
CA CYS A 399 -13.58 -13.77 6.13
C CYS A 399 -13.90 -13.08 7.47
N ASN A 400 -14.81 -13.59 8.28
CA ASN A 400 -15.09 -13.06 9.62
C ASN A 400 -14.00 -13.51 10.62
N VAL A 401 -12.89 -12.81 10.60
CA VAL A 401 -11.68 -13.11 11.38
C VAL A 401 -11.34 -11.95 12.33
N ASN A 402 -10.61 -12.26 13.40
CA ASN A 402 -10.17 -11.28 14.41
C ASN A 402 -8.70 -10.84 14.23
N ASP A 403 -8.05 -11.26 13.16
CA ASP A 403 -6.70 -10.84 12.78
C ASP A 403 -6.70 -10.51 11.29
N PRO A 404 -6.18 -9.36 10.88
CA PRO A 404 -6.16 -8.98 9.46
C PRO A 404 -5.13 -9.77 8.62
N SER A 405 -4.25 -10.53 9.26
CA SER A 405 -3.24 -11.35 8.55
C SER A 405 -3.87 -12.39 7.66
N ALA A 406 -3.37 -12.54 6.44
CA ALA A 406 -3.80 -13.61 5.53
C ALA A 406 -3.58 -15.02 6.11
N ARG A 407 -2.68 -15.17 7.10
CA ARG A 407 -2.40 -16.46 7.76
C ARG A 407 -3.62 -17.12 8.43
N VAL A 408 -4.59 -16.32 8.85
CA VAL A 408 -5.79 -16.85 9.51
C VAL A 408 -6.85 -17.34 8.54
N LEU A 409 -6.69 -17.07 7.25
CA LEU A 409 -7.64 -17.50 6.23
C LEU A 409 -7.39 -18.95 5.83
N SER A 410 -8.47 -19.71 5.60
CA SER A 410 -8.40 -21.15 5.27
C SER A 410 -7.68 -21.43 3.94
N ASN A 411 -7.61 -20.47 3.02
CA ASN A 411 -6.93 -20.57 1.73
C ASN A 411 -5.46 -20.11 1.77
N TYR A 412 -4.89 -19.82 2.95
CA TYR A 412 -3.49 -19.39 3.06
C TYR A 412 -2.53 -20.45 2.50
N GLY A 413 -2.78 -21.74 2.79
CA GLY A 413 -2.08 -22.85 2.19
C GLY A 413 -0.56 -22.82 2.37
N ALA A 414 0.19 -22.96 1.25
CA ALA A 414 1.65 -22.90 1.21
C ALA A 414 2.20 -21.49 1.09
N SER A 415 1.35 -20.45 1.19
CA SER A 415 1.80 -19.05 1.16
C SER A 415 2.75 -18.77 2.32
N GLY A 416 3.88 -18.16 2.05
CA GLY A 416 4.88 -17.88 3.08
C GLY A 416 5.75 -19.08 3.47
N LYS A 417 5.82 -20.13 2.64
CA LYS A 417 6.71 -21.29 2.81
C LYS A 417 7.79 -21.30 1.74
#